data_c5b97d7c2c5732f66f01502827d80fc0
#
_entry.id   c5b97d7c2c5732f66f01502827d80fc0
#
_cell.length_a   1.000
_cell.length_b   1.000
_cell.length_c   1.000
_cell.angle_alpha   90.00
_cell.angle_beta   90.00
_cell.angle_gamma   90.00
#
_symmetry.space_group_name_H-M   'P 1'
#
loop_
_entity.id
_entity.type
_entity.pdbx_description
1 polymer ?
#
loop_
_entity_poly.entity_id
_entity_poly.type
_entity_poly.pdbx_seq_one_letter_code
_entity_poly.pdbx_strand_id
1 'polypeptide(L)'
;SQVHQQRYDEGYKVGLDEREAEAVEAVTRMGDLHESLVAQRAQILKEAEETVVDLAAALAKRIVGFQVEAGPKVLVQVVRNALRHLGDRSNLEIKVHPEDLQIARRFADYWVDKVDADAVLKVRESDHVGRGGCMIEGREENVDARLEEQAQVLHDGLRAAFFALHEEEAEVAVGVVEAADGGA
;
A
#
# COMPACT_ATOMS: atom_id res chain seq x y z
N SER A 1 -68.14 -18.30 -37.30
CA SER A 1 -67.53 -19.20 -36.28
C SER A 1 -66.05 -19.41 -36.47
N GLN A 2 -65.55 -19.79 -37.65
CA GLN A 2 -64.12 -20.05 -37.89
C GLN A 2 -63.21 -18.77 -37.80
N VAL A 3 -63.67 -17.64 -38.31
CA VAL A 3 -62.95 -16.36 -38.27
C VAL A 3 -62.75 -15.84 -36.82
N HIS A 4 -63.73 -16.13 -35.96
CA HIS A 4 -63.62 -15.75 -34.54
C HIS A 4 -62.54 -16.57 -33.80
N GLN A 5 -62.52 -17.86 -34.11
CA GLN A 5 -61.53 -18.76 -33.52
C GLN A 5 -60.05 -18.39 -33.97
N GLN A 6 -59.91 -18.13 -35.27
CA GLN A 6 -58.62 -17.72 -35.80
C GLN A 6 -58.07 -16.42 -35.15
N ARG A 7 -58.93 -15.41 -35.00
CA ARG A 7 -58.56 -14.15 -34.36
C ARG A 7 -58.23 -14.32 -32.87
N TYR A 8 -58.92 -15.23 -32.20
CA TYR A 8 -58.62 -15.56 -30.79
C TYR A 8 -57.29 -16.25 -30.66
N ASP A 9 -56.98 -17.23 -31.49
CA ASP A 9 -55.77 -18.00 -31.50
C ASP A 9 -54.57 -17.10 -31.87
N GLU A 10 -54.72 -16.19 -32.84
CA GLU A 10 -53.71 -15.18 -33.19
C GLU A 10 -53.45 -14.22 -32.03
N GLY A 11 -54.49 -13.68 -31.41
CA GLY A 11 -54.34 -12.77 -30.27
C GLY A 11 -53.72 -13.44 -29.04
N TYR A 12 -54.09 -14.71 -28.81
CA TYR A 12 -53.49 -15.50 -27.72
C TYR A 12 -52.00 -15.76 -27.95
N LYS A 13 -51.62 -16.09 -29.20
CA LYS A 13 -50.21 -16.29 -29.57
C LYS A 13 -49.38 -15.02 -29.43
N VAL A 14 -49.87 -13.89 -29.93
CA VAL A 14 -49.21 -12.57 -29.77
C VAL A 14 -49.05 -12.24 -28.30
N GLY A 15 -50.06 -12.45 -27.46
CA GLY A 15 -49.97 -12.18 -26.02
C GLY A 15 -48.97 -13.11 -25.30
N LEU A 16 -48.77 -14.34 -25.73
CA LEU A 16 -47.74 -15.23 -25.22
C LEU A 16 -46.32 -14.75 -25.62
N ASP A 17 -46.13 -14.42 -26.91
CA ASP A 17 -44.86 -13.94 -27.45
C ASP A 17 -44.44 -12.61 -26.75
N GLU A 18 -45.39 -11.69 -26.53
CA GLU A 18 -45.13 -10.45 -25.79
C GLU A 18 -44.71 -10.72 -24.33
N ARG A 19 -45.41 -11.63 -23.64
CA ARG A 19 -45.06 -12.01 -22.26
C ARG A 19 -43.73 -12.69 -22.16
N GLU A 20 -43.37 -13.52 -23.11
CA GLU A 20 -42.07 -14.19 -23.18
C GLU A 20 -40.94 -13.16 -23.41
N ALA A 21 -41.16 -12.21 -24.31
CA ALA A 21 -40.20 -11.10 -24.54
C ALA A 21 -40.01 -10.24 -23.29
N GLU A 22 -41.09 -9.86 -22.59
CA GLU A 22 -41.02 -9.11 -21.34
C GLU A 22 -40.27 -9.88 -20.24
N ALA A 23 -40.48 -11.20 -20.13
CA ALA A 23 -39.79 -12.04 -19.16
C ALA A 23 -38.29 -12.14 -19.46
N VAL A 24 -37.93 -12.33 -20.73
CA VAL A 24 -36.51 -12.35 -21.17
C VAL A 24 -35.84 -11.03 -20.87
N GLU A 25 -36.49 -9.91 -21.20
CA GLU A 25 -35.92 -8.58 -20.89
C GLU A 25 -35.73 -8.35 -19.39
N ALA A 26 -36.71 -8.81 -18.56
CA ALA A 26 -36.61 -8.71 -17.12
C ALA A 26 -35.41 -9.54 -16.56
N VAL A 27 -35.23 -10.77 -17.06
CA VAL A 27 -34.12 -11.65 -16.67
C VAL A 27 -32.77 -11.03 -17.09
N THR A 28 -32.69 -10.49 -18.31
CA THR A 28 -31.46 -9.82 -18.78
C THR A 28 -31.11 -8.64 -17.90
N ARG A 29 -32.09 -7.76 -17.59
CA ARG A 29 -31.87 -6.62 -16.67
C ARG A 29 -31.45 -7.06 -15.27
N MET A 30 -31.95 -8.18 -14.76
CA MET A 30 -31.51 -8.75 -13.48
C MET A 30 -30.06 -9.25 -13.57
N GLY A 31 -29.68 -9.86 -14.69
CA GLY A 31 -28.28 -10.27 -14.94
C GLY A 31 -27.34 -9.08 -14.93
N ASP A 32 -27.66 -8.04 -15.71
CA ASP A 32 -26.85 -6.82 -15.79
C ASP A 32 -26.70 -6.12 -14.41
N LEU A 33 -27.81 -6.09 -13.66
CA LEU A 33 -27.80 -5.55 -12.30
C LEU A 33 -26.92 -6.38 -11.35
N HIS A 34 -27.00 -7.71 -11.45
CA HIS A 34 -26.17 -8.61 -10.67
C HIS A 34 -24.68 -8.38 -10.94
N GLU A 35 -24.29 -8.35 -12.23
CA GLU A 35 -22.90 -8.07 -12.62
C GLU A 35 -22.41 -6.71 -12.12
N SER A 36 -23.25 -5.68 -12.26
CA SER A 36 -22.94 -4.35 -11.74
C SER A 36 -22.73 -4.35 -10.23
N LEU A 37 -23.55 -5.05 -9.46
CA LEU A 37 -23.43 -5.15 -8.00
C LEU A 37 -22.14 -5.91 -7.60
N VAL A 38 -21.78 -6.97 -8.30
CA VAL A 38 -20.54 -7.71 -8.07
C VAL A 38 -19.32 -6.81 -8.33
N ALA A 39 -19.33 -6.07 -9.44
CA ALA A 39 -18.25 -5.14 -9.77
C ALA A 39 -18.14 -4.00 -8.73
N GLN A 40 -19.28 -3.41 -8.33
CA GLN A 40 -19.29 -2.37 -7.30
C GLN A 40 -18.78 -2.89 -5.94
N ARG A 41 -19.17 -4.11 -5.55
CA ARG A 41 -18.68 -4.73 -4.32
C ARG A 41 -17.16 -4.88 -4.35
N ALA A 42 -16.60 -5.37 -5.45
CA ALA A 42 -15.16 -5.53 -5.60
C ALA A 42 -14.44 -4.17 -5.52
N GLN A 43 -14.99 -3.15 -6.15
CA GLN A 43 -14.43 -1.79 -6.09
C GLN A 43 -14.46 -1.21 -4.67
N ILE A 44 -15.58 -1.34 -3.95
CA ILE A 44 -15.70 -0.85 -2.57
C ILE A 44 -14.70 -1.56 -1.65
N LEU A 45 -14.51 -2.87 -1.80
CA LEU A 45 -13.54 -3.61 -1.01
C LEU A 45 -12.13 -3.09 -1.27
N LYS A 46 -11.75 -2.91 -2.53
CA LYS A 46 -10.44 -2.38 -2.91
C LYS A 46 -10.19 -0.98 -2.32
N GLU A 47 -11.16 -0.08 -2.40
CA GLU A 47 -11.04 1.27 -1.83
C GLU A 47 -10.94 1.25 -0.29
N ALA A 48 -11.69 0.35 0.36
CA ALA A 48 -11.62 0.17 1.81
C ALA A 48 -10.24 -0.35 2.25
N GLU A 49 -9.67 -1.27 1.51
CA GLU A 49 -8.35 -1.83 1.75
C GLU A 49 -7.25 -0.78 1.63
N GLU A 50 -7.27 0.02 0.57
CA GLU A 50 -6.35 1.15 0.41
C GLU A 50 -6.46 2.12 1.59
N THR A 51 -7.67 2.43 2.02
CA THR A 51 -7.93 3.30 3.16
C THR A 51 -7.35 2.75 4.46
N VAL A 52 -7.43 1.43 4.68
CA VAL A 52 -6.87 0.78 5.87
C VAL A 52 -5.35 0.89 5.89
N VAL A 53 -4.68 0.68 4.76
CA VAL A 53 -3.21 0.81 4.64
C VAL A 53 -2.79 2.26 4.91
N ASP A 54 -3.49 3.24 4.33
CA ASP A 54 -3.21 4.67 4.54
C ASP A 54 -3.39 5.07 6.01
N LEU A 55 -4.44 4.58 6.65
CA LEU A 55 -4.70 4.83 8.07
C LEU A 55 -3.61 4.21 8.96
N ALA A 56 -3.20 2.97 8.67
CA ALA A 56 -2.13 2.31 9.40
C ALA A 56 -0.81 3.08 9.27
N ALA A 57 -0.47 3.55 8.08
CA ALA A 57 0.72 4.37 7.84
C ALA A 57 0.65 5.72 8.58
N ALA A 58 -0.52 6.38 8.59
CA ALA A 58 -0.72 7.63 9.31
C ALA A 58 -0.58 7.44 10.83
N LEU A 59 -1.11 6.36 11.38
CA LEU A 59 -0.95 6.01 12.80
C LEU A 59 0.51 5.72 13.14
N ALA A 60 1.22 4.96 12.32
CA ALA A 60 2.64 4.66 12.52
C ALA A 60 3.48 5.95 12.53
N LYS A 61 3.28 6.85 11.55
CA LYS A 61 3.93 8.18 11.52
C LYS A 61 3.69 8.98 12.79
N ARG A 62 2.46 8.97 13.30
CA ARG A 62 2.10 9.69 14.53
C ARG A 62 2.76 9.09 15.77
N ILE A 63 2.82 7.76 15.88
CA ILE A 63 3.48 7.07 17.00
C ILE A 63 4.98 7.37 17.00
N VAL A 64 5.63 7.30 15.84
CA VAL A 64 7.06 7.63 15.71
C VAL A 64 7.32 9.09 16.07
N GLY A 65 6.46 10.03 15.64
CA GLY A 65 6.55 11.44 16.01
C GLY A 65 6.56 11.65 17.54
N PHE A 66 5.66 11.00 18.27
CA PHE A 66 5.66 11.05 19.75
C PHE A 66 6.94 10.47 20.37
N GLN A 67 7.51 9.42 19.78
CA GLN A 67 8.77 8.84 20.27
C GLN A 67 9.98 9.77 20.03
N VAL A 68 9.99 10.50 18.92
CA VAL A 68 11.03 11.51 18.63
C VAL A 68 10.98 12.64 19.66
N GLU A 69 9.79 13.14 19.98
CA GLU A 69 9.59 14.18 21.00
C GLU A 69 9.98 13.69 22.40
N ALA A 70 9.78 12.40 22.70
CA ALA A 70 10.07 11.81 23.99
C ALA A 70 11.57 11.62 24.28
N GLY A 71 12.45 11.63 23.25
CA GLY A 71 13.87 11.56 23.49
C GLY A 71 14.75 11.05 22.34
N PRO A 72 16.06 10.98 22.57
CA PRO A 72 17.09 10.77 21.54
C PRO A 72 17.16 9.33 20.99
N LYS A 73 16.41 8.39 21.56
CA LYS A 73 16.53 6.96 21.22
C LYS A 73 16.25 6.68 19.76
N VAL A 74 15.30 7.41 19.17
CA VAL A 74 14.93 7.23 17.76
C VAL A 74 16.07 7.60 16.85
N LEU A 75 16.65 8.80 17.03
CA LEU A 75 17.81 9.25 16.23
C LEU A 75 18.98 8.25 16.31
N VAL A 76 19.34 7.82 17.53
CA VAL A 76 20.46 6.87 17.73
C VAL A 76 20.20 5.56 16.98
N GLN A 77 18.97 5.07 17.00
CA GLN A 77 18.60 3.85 16.31
C GLN A 77 18.60 4.03 14.78
N VAL A 78 18.06 5.15 14.29
CA VAL A 78 17.99 5.48 12.87
C VAL A 78 19.42 5.58 12.28
N VAL A 79 20.30 6.35 12.91
CA VAL A 79 21.71 6.46 12.48
C VAL A 79 22.38 5.08 12.49
N ARG A 80 22.20 4.29 13.54
CA ARG A 80 22.78 2.95 13.62
C ARG A 80 22.32 2.03 12.50
N ASN A 81 21.03 2.09 12.16
CA ASN A 81 20.47 1.29 11.08
C ASN A 81 20.99 1.78 9.72
N ALA A 82 21.02 3.09 9.49
CA ALA A 82 21.54 3.69 8.26
C ALA A 82 23.01 3.32 8.00
N LEU A 83 23.85 3.36 9.04
CA LEU A 83 25.25 2.95 8.96
C LEU A 83 25.47 1.49 8.56
N ARG A 84 24.48 0.60 8.83
CA ARG A 84 24.58 -0.81 8.43
C ARG A 84 24.42 -1.03 6.94
N HIS A 85 23.74 -0.13 6.25
CA HIS A 85 23.46 -0.22 4.82
C HIS A 85 24.60 0.34 3.95
N LEU A 86 25.58 1.02 4.55
CA LEU A 86 26.75 1.55 3.84
C LEU A 86 27.83 0.49 3.66
N GLY A 87 28.30 0.34 2.43
CA GLY A 87 29.43 -0.53 2.08
C GLY A 87 30.76 0.08 2.50
N ASP A 88 31.04 1.35 2.12
CA ASP A 88 32.23 2.11 2.54
C ASP A 88 31.88 3.06 3.69
N ARG A 89 32.61 2.94 4.80
CA ARG A 89 32.41 3.71 6.03
C ARG A 89 33.60 4.59 6.42
N SER A 90 34.52 4.81 5.50
CA SER A 90 35.77 5.48 5.80
C SER A 90 35.67 6.99 6.06
N ASN A 91 34.80 7.69 5.32
CA ASN A 91 34.55 9.12 5.45
C ASN A 91 33.06 9.40 5.36
N LEU A 92 32.43 9.63 6.50
CA LEU A 92 31.00 9.83 6.59
C LEU A 92 30.65 11.22 7.13
N GLU A 93 29.68 11.85 6.50
CA GLU A 93 29.04 13.06 7.00
C GLU A 93 27.58 12.76 7.34
N ILE A 94 27.23 12.86 8.63
CA ILE A 94 25.86 12.68 9.12
C ILE A 94 25.20 14.03 9.26
N LYS A 95 24.13 14.26 8.51
CA LYS A 95 23.30 15.45 8.59
C LYS A 95 22.06 15.15 9.44
N VAL A 96 21.78 15.99 10.42
CA VAL A 96 20.66 15.86 11.35
C VAL A 96 19.93 17.19 11.53
N HIS A 97 18.73 17.15 12.08
CA HIS A 97 18.02 18.38 12.44
C HIS A 97 18.83 19.24 13.43
N PRO A 98 18.79 20.58 13.36
CA PRO A 98 19.54 21.45 14.25
C PRO A 98 19.31 21.17 15.75
N GLU A 99 18.08 20.90 16.15
CA GLU A 99 17.74 20.55 17.54
C GLU A 99 18.34 19.20 17.99
N ASP A 100 18.62 18.30 17.05
CA ASP A 100 19.18 16.99 17.34
C ASP A 100 20.74 16.97 17.26
N LEU A 101 21.36 18.07 16.80
CA LEU A 101 22.81 18.17 16.62
C LEU A 101 23.61 17.86 17.88
N GLN A 102 23.19 18.42 19.03
CA GLN A 102 23.86 18.20 20.31
C GLN A 102 23.84 16.72 20.72
N ILE A 103 22.68 16.08 20.49
CA ILE A 103 22.50 14.65 20.76
C ILE A 103 23.37 13.83 19.82
N ALA A 104 23.34 14.12 18.53
CA ALA A 104 24.12 13.41 17.53
C ALA A 104 25.64 13.50 17.83
N ARG A 105 26.14 14.67 18.21
CA ARG A 105 27.55 14.84 18.62
C ARG A 105 27.93 14.02 19.85
N ARG A 106 27.03 13.92 20.84
CA ARG A 106 27.26 13.10 22.04
C ARG A 106 27.42 11.60 21.73
N PHE A 107 26.69 11.12 20.73
CA PHE A 107 26.73 9.72 20.32
C PHE A 107 27.70 9.44 19.15
N ALA A 108 28.38 10.46 18.62
CA ALA A 108 29.30 10.30 17.50
C ALA A 108 30.39 9.24 17.80
N ASP A 109 31.02 9.29 18.95
CA ASP A 109 32.03 8.32 19.37
C ASP A 109 31.49 6.89 19.45
N TYR A 110 30.26 6.73 19.93
CA TYR A 110 29.58 5.43 19.96
C TYR A 110 29.34 4.86 18.57
N TRP A 111 29.08 5.71 17.57
CA TRP A 111 28.91 5.28 16.19
C TRP A 111 30.26 4.98 15.51
N VAL A 112 31.28 5.75 15.80
CA VAL A 112 32.66 5.51 15.30
C VAL A 112 33.18 4.13 15.73
N ASP A 113 32.95 3.70 16.96
CA ASP A 113 33.33 2.37 17.46
C ASP A 113 32.63 1.21 16.68
N LYS A 114 31.55 1.50 15.94
CA LYS A 114 30.82 0.55 15.10
C LYS A 114 31.18 0.60 13.63
N VAL A 115 32.05 1.52 13.26
CA VAL A 115 32.61 1.76 11.93
C VAL A 115 34.10 1.39 11.96
N ASP A 116 34.78 1.37 10.85
CA ASP A 116 36.20 1.02 10.81
C ASP A 116 37.05 1.97 11.69
N ALA A 117 38.12 1.45 12.28
CA ALA A 117 38.93 2.16 13.26
C ALA A 117 39.56 3.48 12.74
N ASP A 118 39.66 3.64 11.41
CA ASP A 118 40.17 4.83 10.74
C ASP A 118 39.09 5.75 10.17
N ALA A 119 37.81 5.48 10.50
CA ALA A 119 36.68 6.23 9.96
C ALA A 119 36.61 7.64 10.54
N VAL A 120 36.46 8.63 9.65
CA VAL A 120 36.18 10.02 10.01
C VAL A 120 34.66 10.27 9.91
N LEU A 121 34.05 10.45 11.06
CA LEU A 121 32.63 10.76 11.16
C LEU A 121 32.45 12.24 11.47
N LYS A 122 31.81 12.98 10.57
CA LYS A 122 31.45 14.39 10.77
C LYS A 122 29.95 14.50 10.97
N VAL A 123 29.52 15.26 11.99
CA VAL A 123 28.11 15.53 12.25
C VAL A 123 27.81 16.99 11.97
N ARG A 124 26.85 17.24 11.09
CA ARG A 124 26.39 18.59 10.71
C ARG A 124 24.87 18.74 10.87
N GLU A 125 24.46 19.97 11.03
CA GLU A 125 23.04 20.34 11.01
C GLU A 125 22.54 20.55 9.59
N SER A 126 21.26 20.26 9.37
CA SER A 126 20.57 20.53 8.12
C SER A 126 19.08 20.74 8.38
N ASP A 127 18.54 21.87 7.92
CA ASP A 127 17.12 22.19 8.02
C ASP A 127 16.23 21.31 7.09
N HIS A 128 16.87 20.57 6.17
CA HIS A 128 16.16 19.64 5.27
C HIS A 128 15.92 18.26 5.91
N VAL A 129 16.42 18.03 7.10
CA VAL A 129 16.24 16.78 7.84
C VAL A 129 15.28 17.01 8.98
N GLY A 130 14.18 16.25 9.02
CA GLY A 130 13.22 16.28 10.13
C GLY A 130 13.82 15.71 11.42
N ARG A 131 13.23 16.04 12.57
CA ARG A 131 13.69 15.54 13.87
C ARG A 131 13.66 14.00 13.94
N GLY A 132 14.69 13.43 14.55
CA GLY A 132 14.84 11.98 14.72
C GLY A 132 15.29 11.24 13.47
N GLY A 133 15.33 11.90 12.31
CA GLY A 133 15.90 11.39 11.06
C GLY A 133 17.35 11.77 10.86
N CYS A 134 18.01 11.18 9.87
CA CYS A 134 19.33 11.59 9.41
C CYS A 134 19.52 11.36 7.91
N MET A 135 20.49 12.04 7.34
CA MET A 135 21.04 11.75 6.03
C MET A 135 22.53 11.49 6.18
N ILE A 136 23.03 10.42 5.61
CA ILE A 136 24.44 10.05 5.67
C ILE A 136 25.03 10.13 4.28
N GLU A 137 26.05 10.97 4.13
CA GLU A 137 26.81 11.11 2.90
C GLU A 137 28.17 10.43 3.08
N GLY A 138 28.42 9.42 2.26
CA GLY A 138 29.71 8.74 2.13
C GLY A 138 30.41 9.15 0.85
N ARG A 139 31.58 8.56 0.60
CA ARG A 139 32.35 8.82 -0.61
C ARG A 139 31.69 8.27 -1.87
N GLU A 140 31.12 7.09 -1.79
CA GLU A 140 30.54 6.35 -2.92
C GLU A 140 29.02 6.21 -2.81
N GLU A 141 28.47 6.22 -1.60
CA GLU A 141 27.07 5.96 -1.32
C GLU A 141 26.48 7.01 -0.38
N ASN A 142 25.24 7.37 -0.61
CA ASN A 142 24.46 8.23 0.27
C ASN A 142 23.25 7.43 0.78
N VAL A 143 22.95 7.56 2.06
CA VAL A 143 21.78 6.94 2.68
C VAL A 143 20.84 8.03 3.20
N ASP A 144 19.65 8.09 2.65
CA ASP A 144 18.56 8.91 3.18
C ASP A 144 17.77 8.10 4.22
N ALA A 145 17.97 8.46 5.48
CA ALA A 145 17.29 7.85 6.61
C ALA A 145 16.39 8.86 7.33
N ARG A 146 15.81 9.80 6.59
CA ARG A 146 14.76 10.66 7.10
C ARG A 146 13.52 9.81 7.41
N LEU A 147 12.84 10.13 8.51
CA LEU A 147 11.69 9.33 8.96
C LEU A 147 10.54 9.37 7.95
N GLU A 148 10.39 10.49 7.25
CA GLU A 148 9.39 10.70 6.20
C GLU A 148 9.62 9.74 5.03
N GLU A 149 10.89 9.61 4.57
CA GLU A 149 11.27 8.71 3.48
C GLU A 149 11.11 7.24 3.88
N GLN A 150 11.56 6.87 5.08
CA GLN A 150 11.37 5.51 5.60
C GLN A 150 9.90 5.14 5.71
N ALA A 151 9.07 6.08 6.18
CA ALA A 151 7.64 5.86 6.27
C ALA A 151 6.97 5.74 4.88
N GLN A 152 7.48 6.46 3.87
CA GLN A 152 6.97 6.34 2.50
C GLN A 152 7.34 5.00 1.88
N VAL A 153 8.59 4.57 2.03
CA VAL A 153 9.05 3.25 1.55
C VAL A 153 8.25 2.11 2.19
N LEU A 154 7.98 2.21 3.50
CA LEU A 154 7.16 1.21 4.21
C LEU A 154 5.71 1.23 3.72
N HIS A 155 5.13 2.39 3.52
CA HIS A 155 3.77 2.54 3.00
C HIS A 155 3.64 1.91 1.60
N ASP A 156 4.56 2.25 0.69
CA ASP A 156 4.56 1.73 -0.68
C ASP A 156 4.82 0.21 -0.70
N GLY A 157 5.70 -0.28 0.17
CA GLY A 157 5.95 -1.70 0.36
C GLY A 157 4.73 -2.46 0.90
N LEU A 158 4.02 -1.89 1.85
CA LEU A 158 2.77 -2.46 2.38
C LEU A 158 1.69 -2.51 1.31
N ARG A 159 1.51 -1.43 0.53
CA ARG A 159 0.58 -1.42 -0.60
C ARG A 159 0.91 -2.52 -1.61
N ALA A 160 2.15 -2.60 -2.04
CA ALA A 160 2.59 -3.60 -3.02
C ALA A 160 2.38 -5.04 -2.51
N ALA A 161 2.74 -5.33 -1.25
CA ALA A 161 2.54 -6.64 -0.65
C ALA A 161 1.05 -6.99 -0.52
N PHE A 162 0.23 -6.01 -0.18
CA PHE A 162 -1.20 -6.19 -0.03
C PHE A 162 -1.89 -6.52 -1.36
N PHE A 163 -1.55 -5.79 -2.43
CA PHE A 163 -2.07 -6.06 -3.77
C PHE A 163 -1.63 -7.42 -4.31
N ALA A 164 -0.38 -7.83 -4.07
CA ALA A 164 0.13 -9.13 -4.50
C ALA A 164 -0.63 -10.30 -3.86
N LEU A 165 -1.01 -10.20 -2.58
CA LEU A 165 -1.80 -11.21 -1.89
C LEU A 165 -3.20 -11.38 -2.50
N HIS A 166 -3.82 -10.27 -2.94
CA HIS A 166 -5.18 -10.33 -3.51
C HIS A 166 -5.19 -10.80 -4.97
N GLU A 167 -4.12 -10.55 -5.73
CA GLU A 167 -3.97 -11.13 -7.07
C GLU A 167 -3.86 -12.66 -7.02
N GLU A 168 -3.10 -13.22 -6.06
CA GLU A 168 -3.01 -14.67 -5.85
C GLU A 168 -4.36 -15.29 -5.46
N GLU A 169 -5.12 -14.64 -4.57
CA GLU A 169 -6.45 -15.13 -4.16
C GLU A 169 -7.45 -15.08 -5.33
N ALA A 170 -7.38 -14.07 -6.18
CA ALA A 170 -8.24 -13.95 -7.35
C ALA A 170 -7.95 -15.03 -8.42
N GLU A 171 -6.68 -15.35 -8.67
CA GLU A 171 -6.29 -16.42 -9.60
C GLU A 171 -6.73 -17.80 -9.09
N VAL A 172 -6.59 -18.06 -7.79
CA VAL A 172 -7.05 -19.31 -7.17
C VAL A 172 -8.58 -19.44 -7.26
N ALA A 173 -9.33 -18.36 -7.05
CA ALA A 173 -10.77 -18.37 -7.14
C ALA A 173 -11.28 -18.66 -8.57
N VAL A 174 -10.62 -18.09 -9.60
CA VAL A 174 -10.95 -18.33 -11.01
C VAL A 174 -10.63 -19.78 -11.40
N GLY A 175 -9.49 -20.31 -10.98
CA GLY A 175 -9.11 -21.71 -11.27
C GLY A 175 -10.05 -22.75 -10.64
N VAL A 176 -10.65 -22.46 -9.49
CA VAL A 176 -11.61 -23.34 -8.83
C VAL A 176 -12.95 -23.34 -9.58
N VAL A 177 -13.38 -22.20 -10.15
CA VAL A 177 -14.63 -22.10 -10.92
C VAL A 177 -14.50 -22.84 -12.25
N GLU A 178 -13.38 -22.69 -12.97
CA GLU A 178 -13.14 -23.42 -14.23
C GLU A 178 -13.03 -24.93 -14.04
N ALA A 179 -12.47 -25.39 -12.93
CA ALA A 179 -12.39 -26.82 -12.60
C ALA A 179 -13.75 -27.44 -12.26
N ALA A 180 -14.72 -26.65 -11.76
CA ALA A 180 -16.06 -27.10 -11.44
C ALA A 180 -16.97 -27.20 -12.68
N ASP A 181 -16.75 -26.36 -13.69
CA ASP A 181 -17.57 -26.33 -14.92
C ASP A 181 -17.10 -27.31 -16.01
N GLY A 182 -15.86 -27.78 -15.92
CA GLY A 182 -15.28 -28.77 -16.87
C GLY A 182 -15.59 -30.25 -16.56
N GLY A 183 -16.42 -30.55 -15.57
CA GLY A 183 -16.70 -31.90 -15.06
C GLY A 183 -18.11 -32.47 -15.37
N ALA A 184 -18.84 -31.91 -16.36
CA ALA A 184 -20.18 -32.39 -16.76
C ALA A 184 -20.19 -33.06 -18.13
#